data_fe07ee7930df165f5c326413c696c704
#
_entry.id   fe07ee7930df165f5c326413c696c704
#
_cell.length_a   1.000
_cell.length_b   1.000
_cell.length_c   1.000
_cell.angle_alpha   90.00
_cell.angle_beta   90.00
_cell.angle_gamma   90.00
#
_symmetry.space_group_name_H-M   'P 1'
#
loop_
_entity.id
_entity.type
_entity.pdbx_description
1 polymer ?
#
loop_
_entity_poly.entity_id
_entity_poly.type
_entity_poly.pdbx_seq_one_letter_code
_entity_poly.pdbx_strand_id
1 'polypeptide(L)'
;MKKVLYLGGFEMPDKNAAAQRVMANALLLHEMGFEVSFIGSTKDRANAVAEANGFKCEYVDYPKDVGQWLKYITEFVSTEKILAHKPDYVILYNFPAVASLKILKVSHKNGIKVIHDITEWEIANGWSPRAIIRKIDICMRMRYCMKKMDGVIAISRFLYNQYKDFTNCILIPPTIDLTNTKWDRNRELTVGRTIQLIYAGSVGSGHKDKLNVIIDAVKTFPSIQLNVIGLDQKHYEIIFGEMPKGCTNVIFKGRLPHVEAVKAVCDSDFQMLIRDNSLKNRAGFPTKFVESMSCCTPLIATLSSNIGDYLQDGINGFVVDENQRLFDVFSRIIGMNGKDIIEMKQNCKNFTGFDYRNFKTEFEKIFQ
;
A
#
# COMPACT_ATOMS: atom_id res chain seq x y z
N MET A 1 5.50 20.55 -22.63
CA MET A 1 5.44 19.36 -21.76
C MET A 1 4.06 19.36 -21.10
N LYS A 2 3.30 18.26 -21.17
CA LYS A 2 1.99 18.18 -20.53
C LYS A 2 2.16 18.12 -19.00
N LYS A 3 1.18 18.69 -18.28
CA LYS A 3 1.23 18.85 -16.82
C LYS A 3 0.26 17.91 -16.13
N VAL A 4 0.71 17.26 -15.08
CA VAL A 4 -0.09 16.39 -14.23
C VAL A 4 -0.14 16.97 -12.81
N LEU A 5 -1.33 17.19 -12.29
CA LEU A 5 -1.55 17.58 -10.90
C LEU A 5 -2.13 16.39 -10.13
N TYR A 6 -1.41 15.90 -9.13
CA TYR A 6 -1.84 14.78 -8.29
C TYR A 6 -2.41 15.31 -6.97
N LEU A 7 -3.65 14.95 -6.65
CA LEU A 7 -4.39 15.43 -5.48
C LEU A 7 -4.76 14.28 -4.55
N GLY A 8 -4.63 14.44 -3.23
CA GLY A 8 -5.16 13.45 -2.31
C GLY A 8 -4.58 13.43 -0.89
N GLY A 9 -4.97 12.42 -0.12
CA GLY A 9 -4.59 12.25 1.27
C GLY A 9 -3.20 11.61 1.46
N PHE A 10 -2.16 12.18 0.86
CA PHE A 10 -0.77 11.74 1.00
C PHE A 10 0.11 12.87 1.52
N GLU A 11 1.22 12.52 2.17
CA GLU A 11 2.21 13.45 2.71
C GLU A 11 3.62 13.00 2.30
N MET A 12 4.25 13.81 1.43
CA MET A 12 5.56 13.51 0.87
C MET A 12 6.70 13.69 1.91
N PRO A 13 7.85 13.03 1.70
CA PRO A 13 8.20 12.19 0.55
C PRO A 13 7.65 10.75 0.65
N ASP A 14 7.55 10.17 1.86
CA ASP A 14 7.25 8.75 2.09
C ASP A 14 6.59 8.50 3.46
N LYS A 15 5.94 9.52 4.04
CA LYS A 15 5.36 9.44 5.40
C LYS A 15 4.23 8.39 5.52
N ASN A 16 3.67 7.92 4.40
CA ASN A 16 2.67 6.87 4.36
C ASN A 16 2.71 6.09 3.04
N ALA A 17 2.06 4.92 3.00
CA ALA A 17 1.97 4.09 1.79
C ALA A 17 1.34 4.83 0.58
N ALA A 18 0.46 5.81 0.83
CA ALA A 18 -0.11 6.67 -0.22
C ALA A 18 0.98 7.50 -0.90
N ALA A 19 1.87 8.13 -0.12
CA ALA A 19 2.96 8.94 -0.67
C ALA A 19 3.94 8.09 -1.49
N GLN A 20 4.26 6.88 -1.04
CA GLN A 20 5.14 5.96 -1.79
C GLN A 20 4.54 5.60 -3.15
N ARG A 21 3.25 5.25 -3.21
CA ARG A 21 2.56 4.95 -4.47
C ARG A 21 2.50 6.16 -5.39
N VAL A 22 2.09 7.32 -4.87
CA VAL A 22 1.99 8.56 -5.65
C VAL A 22 3.36 8.97 -6.19
N MET A 23 4.42 8.81 -5.40
CA MET A 23 5.79 9.09 -5.83
C MET A 23 6.24 8.14 -6.96
N ALA A 24 5.98 6.84 -6.84
CA ALA A 24 6.35 5.88 -7.90
C ALA A 24 5.61 6.16 -9.21
N ASN A 25 4.31 6.47 -9.14
CA ASN A 25 3.54 6.88 -10.32
C ASN A 25 4.05 8.20 -10.91
N ALA A 26 4.46 9.17 -10.08
CA ALA A 26 4.99 10.44 -10.53
C ALA A 26 6.36 10.30 -11.20
N LEU A 27 7.23 9.43 -10.69
CA LEU A 27 8.51 9.13 -11.32
C LEU A 27 8.30 8.54 -12.73
N LEU A 28 7.36 7.60 -12.87
CA LEU A 28 7.03 7.03 -14.17
C LEU A 28 6.48 8.10 -15.13
N LEU A 29 5.53 8.93 -14.68
CA LEU A 29 4.99 10.01 -15.49
C LEU A 29 6.09 11.02 -15.91
N HIS A 30 7.03 11.31 -15.03
CA HIS A 30 8.16 12.18 -15.33
C HIS A 30 9.07 11.56 -16.41
N GLU A 31 9.39 10.27 -16.32
CA GLU A 31 10.15 9.55 -17.35
C GLU A 31 9.40 9.48 -18.70
N MET A 32 8.07 9.55 -18.67
CA MET A 32 7.23 9.67 -19.87
C MET A 32 7.15 11.10 -20.43
N GLY A 33 7.82 12.07 -19.81
CA GLY A 33 7.91 13.47 -20.27
C GLY A 33 6.79 14.37 -19.74
N PHE A 34 6.12 14.03 -18.63
CA PHE A 34 5.15 14.91 -17.97
C PHE A 34 5.81 15.75 -16.87
N GLU A 35 5.34 16.98 -16.69
CA GLU A 35 5.62 17.81 -15.51
C GLU A 35 4.63 17.45 -14.42
N VAL A 36 5.09 16.91 -13.28
CA VAL A 36 4.22 16.46 -12.19
C VAL A 36 4.34 17.38 -10.99
N SER A 37 3.21 17.69 -10.35
CA SER A 37 3.14 18.43 -9.08
C SER A 37 2.07 17.83 -8.16
N PHE A 38 2.17 18.14 -6.86
CA PHE A 38 1.33 17.53 -5.82
C PHE A 38 0.57 18.57 -5.02
N ILE A 39 -0.70 18.27 -4.68
CA ILE A 39 -1.41 18.87 -3.54
C ILE A 39 -1.85 17.74 -2.61
N GLY A 40 -1.08 17.53 -1.55
CA GLY A 40 -1.33 16.53 -0.53
C GLY A 40 -2.15 17.06 0.64
N SER A 41 -2.26 16.28 1.72
CA SER A 41 -2.79 16.73 2.99
C SER A 41 -1.80 16.48 4.12
N THR A 42 -1.66 17.43 5.04
CA THR A 42 -0.74 17.32 6.18
C THR A 42 -1.43 17.63 7.51
N LYS A 43 -0.96 16.96 8.56
CA LYS A 43 -1.32 17.30 9.95
C LYS A 43 -0.36 18.30 10.57
N ASP A 44 0.82 18.41 10.00
CA ASP A 44 1.92 19.27 10.47
C ASP A 44 2.51 20.07 9.30
N ARG A 45 1.92 21.25 9.07
CA ARG A 45 2.34 22.12 7.98
C ARG A 45 3.76 22.68 8.15
N ALA A 46 4.24 22.82 9.38
CA ALA A 46 5.57 23.37 9.65
C ALA A 46 6.69 22.42 9.17
N ASN A 47 6.43 21.11 9.23
CA ASN A 47 7.35 20.05 8.80
C ASN A 47 6.98 19.43 7.45
N ALA A 48 6.07 20.05 6.69
CA ALA A 48 5.71 19.59 5.36
C ALA A 48 6.72 20.07 4.32
N VAL A 49 7.22 19.14 3.49
CA VAL A 49 8.24 19.46 2.48
C VAL A 49 7.61 20.19 1.28
N ALA A 50 8.24 21.27 0.81
CA ALA A 50 7.78 21.99 -0.37
C ALA A 50 8.20 21.32 -1.70
N GLU A 51 9.16 20.38 -1.62
CA GLU A 51 9.66 19.62 -2.77
C GLU A 51 10.06 18.21 -2.33
N ALA A 52 9.81 17.23 -3.20
CA ALA A 52 10.23 15.85 -3.01
C ALA A 52 10.64 15.24 -4.35
N ASN A 53 11.85 14.72 -4.45
CA ASN A 53 12.42 14.14 -5.69
C ASN A 53 12.30 15.07 -6.93
N GLY A 54 12.46 16.39 -6.75
CA GLY A 54 12.33 17.38 -7.82
C GLY A 54 10.88 17.79 -8.14
N PHE A 55 9.88 17.22 -7.47
CA PHE A 55 8.47 17.55 -7.67
C PHE A 55 7.99 18.59 -6.65
N LYS A 56 7.27 19.61 -7.10
CA LYS A 56 6.64 20.60 -6.23
C LYS A 56 5.52 19.99 -5.38
N CYS A 57 5.55 20.26 -4.08
CA CYS A 57 4.58 19.76 -3.12
C CYS A 57 3.85 20.92 -2.44
N GLU A 58 2.54 20.92 -2.52
CA GLU A 58 1.66 21.79 -1.76
C GLU A 58 0.75 20.94 -0.87
N TYR A 59 0.14 21.55 0.16
CA TYR A 59 -0.71 20.82 1.09
C TYR A 59 -1.96 21.59 1.45
N VAL A 60 -3.02 20.85 1.76
CA VAL A 60 -4.18 21.29 2.53
C VAL A 60 -4.04 20.77 3.96
N ASP A 61 -4.58 21.50 4.93
CA ASP A 61 -4.56 21.05 6.31
C ASP A 61 -5.53 19.88 6.51
N TYR A 62 -5.09 18.87 7.25
CA TYR A 62 -5.97 17.77 7.63
C TYR A 62 -7.07 18.29 8.57
N PRO A 63 -8.36 17.91 8.36
CA PRO A 63 -9.47 18.47 9.12
C PRO A 63 -9.41 18.13 10.62
N LYS A 64 -9.56 19.13 11.47
CA LYS A 64 -9.52 19.04 12.94
C LYS A 64 -10.92 18.94 13.56
N ASP A 65 -11.94 19.44 12.89
CA ASP A 65 -13.33 19.48 13.34
C ASP A 65 -14.30 18.98 12.26
N VAL A 66 -15.59 18.90 12.60
CA VAL A 66 -16.63 18.40 11.70
C VAL A 66 -16.85 19.32 10.51
N GLY A 67 -16.81 20.64 10.71
CA GLY A 67 -16.99 21.63 9.64
C GLY A 67 -15.87 21.55 8.60
N GLN A 68 -14.62 21.52 9.07
CA GLN A 68 -13.45 21.33 8.20
C GLN A 68 -13.49 19.95 7.50
N TRP A 69 -13.96 18.92 8.19
CA TRP A 69 -14.11 17.60 7.57
C TRP A 69 -15.18 17.61 6.47
N LEU A 70 -16.32 18.27 6.67
CA LEU A 70 -17.33 18.42 5.63
C LEU A 70 -16.79 19.20 4.43
N LYS A 71 -16.05 20.28 4.66
CA LYS A 71 -15.37 21.03 3.59
C LYS A 71 -14.37 20.12 2.86
N TYR A 72 -13.56 19.35 3.58
CA TYR A 72 -12.57 18.44 3.02
C TYR A 72 -13.20 17.40 2.07
N ILE A 73 -14.32 16.77 2.44
CA ILE A 73 -14.99 15.76 1.60
C ILE A 73 -15.82 16.35 0.46
N THR A 74 -16.18 17.65 0.53
CA THR A 74 -17.00 18.29 -0.51
C THR A 74 -16.22 19.20 -1.44
N GLU A 75 -15.02 19.64 -1.05
CA GLU A 75 -14.22 20.57 -1.84
C GLU A 75 -12.73 20.17 -1.91
N PHE A 76 -12.12 19.68 -0.81
CA PHE A 76 -10.70 19.39 -0.61
C PHE A 76 -9.79 20.61 -0.90
N VAL A 77 -9.77 21.08 -2.12
CA VAL A 77 -9.04 22.28 -2.59
C VAL A 77 -9.92 23.08 -3.55
N SER A 78 -9.74 24.40 -3.57
CA SER A 78 -10.55 25.25 -4.46
C SER A 78 -10.23 24.98 -5.94
N THR A 79 -11.24 25.10 -6.79
CA THR A 79 -11.11 24.90 -8.23
C THR A 79 -10.19 25.91 -8.88
N GLU A 80 -10.17 27.16 -8.38
CA GLU A 80 -9.26 28.23 -8.83
C GLU A 80 -7.80 27.82 -8.61
N LYS A 81 -7.51 27.19 -7.46
CA LYS A 81 -6.16 26.72 -7.16
C LYS A 81 -5.74 25.57 -8.12
N ILE A 82 -6.63 24.65 -8.45
CA ILE A 82 -6.37 23.61 -9.44
C ILE A 82 -6.06 24.23 -10.80
N LEU A 83 -6.89 25.17 -11.27
CA LEU A 83 -6.74 25.82 -12.56
C LEU A 83 -5.46 26.68 -12.64
N ALA A 84 -5.00 27.26 -11.51
CA ALA A 84 -3.74 28.01 -11.45
C ALA A 84 -2.51 27.16 -11.80
N HIS A 85 -2.53 25.83 -11.57
CA HIS A 85 -1.49 24.90 -12.00
C HIS A 85 -1.50 24.65 -13.51
N LYS A 86 -2.59 25.02 -14.22
CA LYS A 86 -2.78 24.76 -15.66
C LYS A 86 -2.50 23.30 -16.04
N PRO A 87 -3.09 22.31 -15.36
CA PRO A 87 -2.82 20.91 -15.63
C PRO A 87 -3.54 20.46 -16.92
N ASP A 88 -2.93 19.53 -17.65
CA ASP A 88 -3.60 18.75 -18.71
C ASP A 88 -4.35 17.54 -18.11
N TYR A 89 -3.83 17.02 -16.99
CA TYR A 89 -4.39 15.90 -16.26
C TYR A 89 -4.45 16.20 -14.76
N VAL A 90 -5.54 15.81 -14.13
CA VAL A 90 -5.69 15.79 -12.66
C VAL A 90 -5.85 14.34 -12.23
N ILE A 91 -4.99 13.86 -11.32
CA ILE A 91 -5.11 12.54 -10.73
C ILE A 91 -5.62 12.67 -9.30
N LEU A 92 -6.69 11.97 -8.97
CA LEU A 92 -7.37 11.98 -7.67
C LEU A 92 -7.06 10.68 -6.91
N TYR A 93 -6.28 10.77 -5.83
CA TYR A 93 -5.92 9.59 -5.02
C TYR A 93 -6.97 9.33 -3.93
N ASN A 94 -7.70 8.20 -4.03
CA ASN A 94 -8.75 7.81 -3.08
C ASN A 94 -9.69 8.96 -2.68
N PHE A 95 -10.06 9.79 -3.64
CA PHE A 95 -10.64 11.10 -3.41
C PHE A 95 -12.14 11.03 -3.07
N PRO A 96 -12.68 11.92 -2.20
CA PRO A 96 -14.11 11.93 -1.85
C PRO A 96 -15.02 12.17 -3.07
N ALA A 97 -16.21 11.58 -3.03
CA ALA A 97 -17.13 11.55 -4.17
C ALA A 97 -17.57 12.96 -4.64
N VAL A 98 -18.04 13.79 -3.70
CA VAL A 98 -18.57 15.12 -4.03
C VAL A 98 -17.47 16.03 -4.59
N ALA A 99 -16.30 16.04 -3.94
CA ALA A 99 -15.15 16.80 -4.40
C ALA A 99 -14.67 16.30 -5.78
N SER A 100 -14.63 14.98 -6.01
CA SER A 100 -14.29 14.40 -7.32
C SER A 100 -15.22 14.88 -8.43
N LEU A 101 -16.54 14.88 -8.21
CA LEU A 101 -17.51 15.33 -9.22
C LEU A 101 -17.43 16.84 -9.50
N LYS A 102 -17.12 17.67 -8.47
CA LYS A 102 -16.89 19.10 -8.68
C LYS A 102 -15.66 19.34 -9.54
N ILE A 103 -14.54 18.65 -9.21
CA ILE A 103 -13.30 18.75 -9.98
C ILE A 103 -13.53 18.27 -11.41
N LEU A 104 -14.17 17.13 -11.61
CA LEU A 104 -14.50 16.61 -12.94
C LEU A 104 -15.27 17.64 -13.78
N LYS A 105 -16.33 18.22 -13.21
CA LYS A 105 -17.16 19.23 -13.90
C LYS A 105 -16.37 20.46 -14.34
N VAL A 106 -15.50 20.97 -13.47
CA VAL A 106 -14.68 22.15 -13.77
C VAL A 106 -13.56 21.80 -14.74
N SER A 107 -12.91 20.67 -14.54
CA SER A 107 -11.83 20.18 -15.40
C SER A 107 -12.31 19.99 -16.85
N HIS A 108 -13.42 19.33 -17.06
CA HIS A 108 -13.99 19.14 -18.41
C HIS A 108 -14.31 20.43 -19.12
N LYS A 109 -14.81 21.47 -18.40
CA LYS A 109 -15.04 22.82 -18.98
C LYS A 109 -13.75 23.49 -19.47
N ASN A 110 -12.60 23.07 -18.95
CA ASN A 110 -11.29 23.61 -19.28
C ASN A 110 -10.41 22.64 -20.11
N GLY A 111 -11.00 21.55 -20.66
CA GLY A 111 -10.27 20.57 -21.47
C GLY A 111 -9.29 19.68 -20.68
N ILE A 112 -9.43 19.62 -19.35
CA ILE A 112 -8.56 18.88 -18.45
C ILE A 112 -9.15 17.47 -18.23
N LYS A 113 -8.36 16.43 -18.39
CA LYS A 113 -8.76 15.03 -18.10
C LYS A 113 -8.60 14.72 -16.62
N VAL A 114 -9.55 13.98 -16.05
CA VAL A 114 -9.56 13.58 -14.64
C VAL A 114 -9.46 12.07 -14.49
N ILE A 115 -8.41 11.62 -13.82
CA ILE A 115 -8.10 10.22 -13.58
C ILE A 115 -8.23 9.96 -12.08
N HIS A 116 -8.73 8.78 -11.71
CA HIS A 116 -8.80 8.40 -10.30
C HIS A 116 -7.85 7.25 -10.00
N ASP A 117 -6.94 7.44 -9.04
CA ASP A 117 -6.09 6.38 -8.49
C ASP A 117 -6.78 5.77 -7.27
N ILE A 118 -7.31 4.54 -7.44
CA ILE A 118 -8.10 3.85 -6.42
C ILE A 118 -7.32 2.67 -5.83
N THR A 119 -7.12 2.69 -4.52
CA THR A 119 -6.27 1.71 -3.84
C THR A 119 -6.98 0.87 -2.79
N GLU A 120 -8.24 1.15 -2.50
CA GLU A 120 -9.00 0.38 -1.53
C GLU A 120 -10.52 0.57 -1.71
N TRP A 121 -11.28 -0.40 -1.22
CA TRP A 121 -12.71 -0.27 -0.98
C TRP A 121 -12.90 -0.03 0.52
N GLU A 122 -13.08 1.21 0.88
CA GLU A 122 -13.31 1.56 2.28
C GLU A 122 -14.65 1.00 2.78
N ILE A 123 -14.68 0.66 4.08
CA ILE A 123 -15.90 0.27 4.78
C ILE A 123 -16.07 1.21 5.97
N ALA A 124 -17.18 1.92 6.03
CA ALA A 124 -17.55 2.73 7.18
C ALA A 124 -18.49 1.94 8.11
N ASN A 125 -18.10 1.80 9.37
CA ASN A 125 -18.90 1.13 10.39
C ASN A 125 -19.60 2.16 11.29
N GLY A 126 -20.67 1.71 11.98
CA GLY A 126 -21.43 2.53 12.92
C GLY A 126 -22.59 3.27 12.30
N TRP A 127 -23.37 3.97 13.17
CA TRP A 127 -24.60 4.66 12.83
C TRP A 127 -24.57 6.15 13.21
N SER A 128 -23.41 6.69 13.60
CA SER A 128 -23.27 8.13 13.84
C SER A 128 -23.54 8.92 12.55
N PRO A 129 -24.01 10.18 12.62
CA PRO A 129 -24.21 11.02 11.43
C PRO A 129 -22.98 11.06 10.53
N ARG A 130 -21.77 11.16 11.11
CA ARG A 130 -20.50 11.12 10.38
C ARG A 130 -20.28 9.79 9.67
N ALA A 131 -20.61 8.67 10.30
CA ALA A 131 -20.48 7.33 9.70
C ALA A 131 -21.45 7.16 8.53
N ILE A 132 -22.69 7.68 8.65
CA ILE A 132 -23.69 7.64 7.57
C ILE A 132 -23.21 8.46 6.36
N ILE A 133 -22.77 9.70 6.58
CA ILE A 133 -22.22 10.56 5.50
C ILE A 133 -21.04 9.85 4.81
N ARG A 134 -20.14 9.23 5.58
CA ARG A 134 -19.02 8.45 5.03
C ARG A 134 -19.49 7.24 4.23
N LYS A 135 -20.51 6.51 4.67
CA LYS A 135 -21.12 5.40 3.90
C LYS A 135 -21.67 5.88 2.57
N ILE A 136 -22.39 7.01 2.57
CA ILE A 136 -22.94 7.61 1.37
C ILE A 136 -21.82 8.03 0.41
N ASP A 137 -20.79 8.72 0.92
CA ASP A 137 -19.62 9.12 0.11
C ASP A 137 -18.95 7.92 -0.53
N ILE A 138 -18.64 6.88 0.25
CA ILE A 138 -18.03 5.64 -0.26
C ILE A 138 -18.91 4.99 -1.33
N CYS A 139 -20.21 4.84 -1.07
CA CYS A 139 -21.15 4.26 -2.03
C CYS A 139 -21.18 5.06 -3.33
N MET A 140 -21.30 6.37 -3.26
CA MET A 140 -21.33 7.27 -4.40
C MET A 140 -20.00 7.25 -5.16
N ARG A 141 -18.86 7.29 -4.46
CA ARG A 141 -17.52 7.18 -5.04
C ARG A 141 -17.36 5.88 -5.83
N MET A 142 -17.56 4.73 -5.15
CA MET A 142 -17.26 3.42 -5.72
C MET A 142 -18.26 2.98 -6.81
N ARG A 143 -19.53 3.34 -6.71
CA ARG A 143 -20.57 2.87 -7.63
C ARG A 143 -20.91 3.84 -8.77
N TYR A 144 -20.61 5.12 -8.58
CA TYR A 144 -21.01 6.15 -9.53
C TYR A 144 -19.82 6.99 -10.04
N CYS A 145 -19.04 7.61 -9.14
CA CYS A 145 -17.99 8.55 -9.55
C CYS A 145 -16.92 7.88 -10.41
N MET A 146 -16.42 6.69 -10.00
CA MET A 146 -15.37 5.99 -10.73
C MET A 146 -15.71 5.75 -12.20
N LYS A 147 -16.97 5.46 -12.49
CA LYS A 147 -17.47 5.18 -13.85
C LYS A 147 -17.57 6.42 -14.74
N LYS A 148 -17.41 7.62 -14.18
CA LYS A 148 -17.47 8.90 -14.89
C LYS A 148 -16.11 9.56 -15.13
N MET A 149 -15.06 9.01 -14.55
CA MET A 149 -13.69 9.51 -14.74
C MET A 149 -13.19 9.21 -16.16
N ASP A 150 -12.27 10.02 -16.65
CA ASP A 150 -11.63 9.80 -17.96
C ASP A 150 -10.69 8.59 -17.93
N GLY A 151 -10.24 8.19 -16.72
CA GLY A 151 -9.46 7.00 -16.48
C GLY A 151 -9.45 6.58 -15.02
N VAL A 152 -9.13 5.31 -14.76
CA VAL A 152 -8.95 4.74 -13.43
C VAL A 152 -7.65 3.95 -13.36
N ILE A 153 -6.83 4.26 -12.36
CA ILE A 153 -5.66 3.47 -12.00
C ILE A 153 -6.05 2.58 -10.82
N ALA A 154 -6.29 1.30 -11.08
CA ALA A 154 -6.73 0.34 -10.08
C ALA A 154 -5.54 -0.41 -9.47
N ILE A 155 -5.45 -0.46 -8.13
CA ILE A 155 -4.34 -1.14 -7.44
C ILE A 155 -4.45 -2.66 -7.49
N SER A 156 -5.65 -3.20 -7.67
CA SER A 156 -5.91 -4.64 -7.62
C SER A 156 -6.76 -5.10 -8.79
N ARG A 157 -6.64 -6.39 -9.13
CA ARG A 157 -7.49 -7.05 -10.14
C ARG A 157 -8.98 -6.94 -9.79
N PHE A 158 -9.32 -6.97 -8.50
CA PHE A 158 -10.69 -6.77 -8.05
C PHE A 158 -11.24 -5.40 -8.49
N LEU A 159 -10.51 -4.31 -8.21
CA LEU A 159 -10.92 -2.96 -8.62
C LEU A 159 -10.86 -2.77 -10.13
N TYR A 160 -9.84 -3.31 -10.80
CA TYR A 160 -9.77 -3.29 -12.25
C TYR A 160 -11.02 -3.92 -12.90
N ASN A 161 -11.43 -5.11 -12.46
CA ASN A 161 -12.60 -5.79 -12.97
C ASN A 161 -13.92 -5.04 -12.68
N GLN A 162 -13.94 -4.18 -11.64
CA GLN A 162 -15.12 -3.34 -11.36
C GLN A 162 -15.30 -2.18 -12.35
N TYR A 163 -14.21 -1.70 -12.98
CA TYR A 163 -14.25 -0.45 -13.74
C TYR A 163 -13.84 -0.57 -15.21
N LYS A 164 -13.14 -1.63 -15.63
CA LYS A 164 -12.59 -1.80 -16.98
C LYS A 164 -13.64 -1.70 -18.12
N ASP A 165 -14.90 -2.04 -17.83
CA ASP A 165 -15.98 -2.01 -18.82
C ASP A 165 -16.72 -0.65 -18.85
N PHE A 166 -16.35 0.30 -17.98
CA PHE A 166 -17.03 1.59 -17.86
C PHE A 166 -16.13 2.79 -18.17
N THR A 167 -14.83 2.66 -18.01
CA THR A 167 -13.86 3.74 -18.22
C THR A 167 -12.51 3.14 -18.64
N ASN A 168 -11.62 3.97 -19.13
CA ASN A 168 -10.26 3.55 -19.43
C ASN A 168 -9.53 3.18 -18.13
N CYS A 169 -9.51 1.89 -17.80
CA CYS A 169 -8.99 1.37 -16.54
C CYS A 169 -7.70 0.60 -16.75
N ILE A 170 -6.67 0.87 -15.93
CA ILE A 170 -5.41 0.14 -15.90
C ILE A 170 -5.17 -0.51 -14.54
N LEU A 171 -4.47 -1.64 -14.54
CA LEU A 171 -4.10 -2.37 -13.33
C LEU A 171 -2.65 -2.06 -12.98
N ILE A 172 -2.44 -1.29 -11.92
CA ILE A 172 -1.12 -0.93 -11.41
C ILE A 172 -1.05 -1.31 -9.93
N PRO A 173 -0.37 -2.40 -9.56
CA PRO A 173 -0.12 -2.75 -8.16
C PRO A 173 0.71 -1.66 -7.48
N PRO A 174 1.02 -1.74 -6.19
CA PRO A 174 2.03 -0.87 -5.61
C PRO A 174 3.35 -1.07 -6.36
N THR A 175 3.93 0.02 -6.82
CA THR A 175 5.22 0.03 -7.53
C THR A 175 6.26 0.80 -6.73
N ILE A 176 7.51 0.52 -7.00
CA ILE A 176 8.67 1.11 -6.31
C ILE A 176 9.78 1.39 -7.30
N ASP A 177 10.77 2.16 -6.87
CA ASP A 177 12.06 2.26 -7.54
C ASP A 177 13.01 1.19 -6.99
N LEU A 178 13.24 0.13 -7.76
CA LEU A 178 14.17 -0.95 -7.38
C LEU A 178 15.63 -0.53 -7.36
N THR A 179 15.98 0.62 -7.96
CA THR A 179 17.36 1.15 -7.91
C THR A 179 17.67 1.85 -6.59
N ASN A 180 16.64 2.11 -5.77
CA ASN A 180 16.84 2.75 -4.47
C ASN A 180 17.62 1.81 -3.53
N THR A 181 18.73 2.32 -2.99
CA THR A 181 19.66 1.56 -2.13
C THR A 181 19.04 1.07 -0.83
N LYS A 182 17.90 1.62 -0.39
CA LYS A 182 17.20 1.16 0.81
C LYS A 182 16.78 -0.31 0.77
N TRP A 183 16.59 -0.88 -0.43
CA TRP A 183 16.21 -2.28 -0.61
C TRP A 183 17.35 -3.27 -0.40
N ASP A 184 18.58 -2.79 -0.33
CA ASP A 184 19.82 -3.54 -0.07
C ASP A 184 19.93 -4.85 -0.90
N ARG A 185 19.55 -4.76 -2.17
CA ARG A 185 19.48 -5.92 -3.07
C ARG A 185 20.84 -6.53 -3.41
N ASN A 186 21.92 -5.78 -3.15
CA ASN A 186 23.29 -6.24 -3.44
C ASN A 186 23.96 -6.98 -2.26
N ARG A 187 23.27 -7.05 -1.09
CA ARG A 187 23.82 -7.77 0.06
C ARG A 187 23.99 -9.25 -0.20
N GLU A 188 24.85 -9.89 0.55
CA GLU A 188 24.94 -11.34 0.63
C GLU A 188 23.67 -11.90 1.28
N LEU A 189 23.09 -12.95 0.66
CA LEU A 189 21.89 -13.61 1.18
C LEU A 189 22.31 -14.74 2.10
N THR A 190 21.95 -14.64 3.36
CA THR A 190 22.32 -15.60 4.42
C THR A 190 21.09 -16.12 5.15
N VAL A 191 21.27 -17.26 5.83
CA VAL A 191 20.28 -17.83 6.75
C VAL A 191 21.02 -18.31 7.99
N GLY A 192 20.54 -17.94 9.16
CA GLY A 192 21.08 -18.34 10.46
C GLY A 192 20.60 -19.72 10.91
N ARG A 193 21.04 -20.15 12.11
CA ARG A 193 20.53 -21.38 12.74
C ARG A 193 19.08 -21.24 13.22
N THR A 194 18.68 -20.06 13.65
CA THR A 194 17.33 -19.70 14.07
C THR A 194 16.65 -18.97 12.93
N ILE A 195 15.52 -19.47 12.48
CA ILE A 195 14.74 -18.83 11.42
C ILE A 195 14.16 -17.51 11.91
N GLN A 196 14.46 -16.44 11.21
CA GLN A 196 14.02 -15.09 11.53
C GLN A 196 12.75 -14.74 10.73
N LEU A 197 11.61 -14.74 11.38
CA LEU A 197 10.37 -14.19 10.82
C LEU A 197 10.23 -12.72 11.18
N ILE A 198 9.60 -11.96 10.30
CA ILE A 198 9.23 -10.57 10.58
C ILE A 198 7.77 -10.28 10.26
N TYR A 199 7.13 -9.53 11.13
CA TYR A 199 5.92 -8.79 10.83
C TYR A 199 6.26 -7.29 10.89
N ALA A 200 6.26 -6.60 9.75
CA ALA A 200 6.57 -5.18 9.65
C ALA A 200 5.36 -4.37 9.23
N GLY A 201 4.94 -3.42 10.07
CA GLY A 201 3.86 -2.46 9.81
C GLY A 201 2.73 -2.50 10.85
N SER A 202 1.76 -1.58 10.71
CA SER A 202 0.58 -1.56 11.58
C SER A 202 -0.39 -2.68 11.20
N VAL A 203 -1.17 -3.17 12.16
CA VAL A 203 -2.27 -4.14 11.92
C VAL A 203 -3.43 -3.53 11.13
N GLY A 204 -3.39 -2.20 10.92
CA GLY A 204 -4.38 -1.44 10.15
C GLY A 204 -5.72 -1.25 10.87
N SER A 205 -6.53 -0.35 10.36
CA SER A 205 -7.90 -0.16 10.86
C SER A 205 -8.76 -1.39 10.54
N GLY A 206 -9.42 -1.96 11.56
CA GLY A 206 -10.25 -3.17 11.42
C GLY A 206 -9.43 -4.47 11.36
N HIS A 207 -8.23 -4.47 11.93
CA HIS A 207 -7.38 -5.65 12.12
C HIS A 207 -7.21 -6.48 10.84
N LYS A 208 -6.79 -5.81 9.74
CA LYS A 208 -6.56 -6.45 8.43
C LYS A 208 -5.63 -7.66 8.52
N ASP A 209 -4.57 -7.53 9.31
CA ASP A 209 -3.56 -8.56 9.49
C ASP A 209 -3.86 -9.35 10.78
N LYS A 210 -3.77 -10.66 10.72
CA LYS A 210 -4.06 -11.60 11.82
C LYS A 210 -2.80 -11.93 12.62
N LEU A 211 -2.19 -10.90 13.25
CA LEU A 211 -0.94 -11.06 14.00
C LEU A 211 -1.08 -12.05 15.17
N ASN A 212 -2.25 -12.11 15.82
CA ASN A 212 -2.53 -13.09 16.87
C ASN A 212 -2.40 -14.53 16.38
N VAL A 213 -2.91 -14.84 15.18
CA VAL A 213 -2.79 -16.17 14.56
C VAL A 213 -1.33 -16.53 14.29
N ILE A 214 -0.53 -15.55 13.86
CA ILE A 214 0.91 -15.74 13.63
C ILE A 214 1.62 -16.06 14.96
N ILE A 215 1.36 -15.28 16.01
CA ILE A 215 1.97 -15.47 17.34
C ILE A 215 1.58 -16.82 17.95
N ASP A 216 0.29 -17.19 17.84
CA ASP A 216 -0.19 -18.49 18.31
C ASP A 216 0.47 -19.68 17.62
N ALA A 217 0.80 -19.55 16.34
CA ALA A 217 1.54 -20.58 15.62
C ALA A 217 3.03 -20.58 16.01
N VAL A 218 3.68 -19.42 16.05
CA VAL A 218 5.13 -19.30 16.33
C VAL A 218 5.51 -19.82 17.71
N LYS A 219 4.66 -19.65 18.74
CA LYS A 219 4.96 -20.10 20.11
C LYS A 219 5.30 -21.59 20.23
N THR A 220 4.85 -22.39 19.29
CA THR A 220 5.08 -23.85 19.28
C THR A 220 6.39 -24.26 18.62
N PHE A 221 7.14 -23.32 18.06
CA PHE A 221 8.38 -23.55 17.32
C PHE A 221 9.57 -22.76 17.94
N PRO A 222 10.28 -23.30 18.94
CA PRO A 222 11.40 -22.59 19.60
C PRO A 222 12.56 -22.19 18.67
N SER A 223 12.72 -22.91 17.54
CA SER A 223 13.74 -22.59 16.53
C SER A 223 13.36 -21.46 15.58
N ILE A 224 12.18 -20.89 15.74
CA ILE A 224 11.68 -19.73 14.99
C ILE A 224 11.60 -18.53 15.91
N GLN A 225 12.13 -17.38 15.50
CA GLN A 225 11.97 -16.11 16.18
C GLN A 225 11.13 -15.16 15.33
N LEU A 226 10.11 -14.54 15.93
CA LEU A 226 9.28 -13.52 15.28
C LEU A 226 9.64 -12.12 15.79
N ASN A 227 10.09 -11.26 14.90
CA ASN A 227 10.27 -9.84 15.14
C ASN A 227 9.01 -9.07 14.71
N VAL A 228 8.42 -8.31 15.63
CA VAL A 228 7.22 -7.49 15.38
C VAL A 228 7.60 -6.02 15.37
N ILE A 229 7.43 -5.36 14.21
CA ILE A 229 7.70 -3.94 14.01
C ILE A 229 6.40 -3.22 13.67
N GLY A 230 6.19 -2.04 14.24
CA GLY A 230 5.03 -1.18 14.00
C GLY A 230 4.05 -1.10 15.15
N LEU A 231 4.15 -2.02 16.13
CA LEU A 231 3.46 -1.95 17.42
C LEU A 231 4.33 -2.58 18.51
N ASP A 232 4.13 -2.15 19.73
CA ASP A 232 4.70 -2.76 20.93
C ASP A 232 3.74 -3.82 21.52
N GLN A 233 4.22 -4.57 22.50
CA GLN A 233 3.43 -5.61 23.14
C GLN A 233 2.15 -5.06 23.79
N LYS A 234 2.22 -3.92 24.46
CA LYS A 234 1.06 -3.29 25.12
C LYS A 234 -0.05 -2.95 24.12
N HIS A 235 0.30 -2.41 22.95
CA HIS A 235 -0.65 -2.15 21.89
C HIS A 235 -1.20 -3.45 21.28
N TYR A 236 -0.38 -4.50 21.16
CA TYR A 236 -0.86 -5.81 20.75
C TYR A 236 -1.93 -6.34 21.71
N GLU A 237 -1.67 -6.29 23.02
CA GLU A 237 -2.60 -6.79 24.05
C GLU A 237 -3.91 -6.01 24.10
N ILE A 238 -3.86 -4.70 23.83
CA ILE A 238 -5.09 -3.88 23.70
C ILE A 238 -5.97 -4.35 22.51
N ILE A 239 -5.34 -4.81 21.44
CA ILE A 239 -6.04 -5.15 20.19
C ILE A 239 -6.50 -6.59 20.17
N PHE A 240 -5.68 -7.53 20.65
CA PHE A 240 -5.86 -8.97 20.47
C PHE A 240 -6.04 -9.74 21.79
N GLY A 241 -5.86 -9.08 22.92
CA GLY A 241 -5.85 -9.72 24.26
C GLY A 241 -4.45 -10.12 24.71
N GLU A 242 -4.37 -10.75 25.88
CA GLU A 242 -3.10 -11.13 26.50
C GLU A 242 -2.21 -11.98 25.59
N MET A 243 -0.90 -11.80 25.74
CA MET A 243 0.08 -12.66 25.07
C MET A 243 -0.11 -14.12 25.47
N PRO A 244 0.00 -15.08 24.54
CA PRO A 244 -0.04 -16.50 24.87
C PRO A 244 1.03 -16.88 25.90
N LYS A 245 0.64 -17.64 26.94
CA LYS A 245 1.59 -18.10 27.97
C LYS A 245 2.72 -18.92 27.34
N GLY A 246 3.95 -18.69 27.82
CA GLY A 246 5.14 -19.40 27.35
C GLY A 246 5.70 -18.94 26.01
N CYS A 247 5.18 -17.86 25.44
CA CYS A 247 5.68 -17.29 24.19
C CYS A 247 6.94 -16.46 24.47
N THR A 248 8.12 -17.06 24.26
CA THR A 248 9.43 -16.42 24.52
C THR A 248 10.18 -16.03 23.26
N ASN A 249 9.68 -16.45 22.10
CA ASN A 249 10.33 -16.28 20.79
C ASN A 249 9.67 -15.19 19.92
N VAL A 250 8.92 -14.26 20.54
CA VAL A 250 8.35 -13.08 19.89
C VAL A 250 8.96 -11.83 20.49
N ILE A 251 9.54 -10.98 19.65
CA ILE A 251 10.17 -9.72 20.03
C ILE A 251 9.43 -8.55 19.43
N PHE A 252 8.84 -7.70 20.28
CA PHE A 252 8.22 -6.45 19.85
C PHE A 252 9.26 -5.31 19.85
N LYS A 253 9.49 -4.71 18.69
CA LYS A 253 10.43 -3.59 18.51
C LYS A 253 9.75 -2.22 18.47
N GLY A 254 8.42 -2.19 18.61
CA GLY A 254 7.66 -0.95 18.52
C GLY A 254 7.73 -0.31 17.12
N ARG A 255 7.46 0.99 17.06
CA ARG A 255 7.49 1.74 15.80
C ARG A 255 8.92 2.19 15.50
N LEU A 256 9.41 1.80 14.34
CA LEU A 256 10.73 2.20 13.83
C LEU A 256 10.58 3.21 12.67
N PRO A 257 11.61 4.04 12.41
CA PRO A 257 11.74 4.77 11.16
C PRO A 257 11.64 3.84 9.94
N HIS A 258 11.09 4.31 8.82
CA HIS A 258 10.83 3.46 7.65
C HIS A 258 12.09 2.75 7.13
N VAL A 259 13.23 3.46 7.07
CA VAL A 259 14.52 2.88 6.62
C VAL A 259 14.96 1.72 7.52
N GLU A 260 14.81 1.86 8.85
CA GLU A 260 15.15 0.80 9.81
C GLU A 260 14.19 -0.39 9.71
N ALA A 261 12.89 -0.12 9.47
CA ALA A 261 11.91 -1.17 9.25
C ALA A 261 12.22 -1.97 7.97
N VAL A 262 12.58 -1.29 6.87
CA VAL A 262 13.00 -1.93 5.62
C VAL A 262 14.27 -2.76 5.84
N LYS A 263 15.26 -2.23 6.55
CA LYS A 263 16.48 -2.97 6.90
C LYS A 263 16.16 -4.25 7.68
N ALA A 264 15.27 -4.17 8.67
CA ALA A 264 14.87 -5.35 9.44
C ALA A 264 14.16 -6.40 8.57
N VAL A 265 13.40 -5.98 7.53
CA VAL A 265 12.84 -6.91 6.54
C VAL A 265 13.97 -7.56 5.72
N CYS A 266 14.94 -6.78 5.27
CA CYS A 266 16.12 -7.30 4.56
C CYS A 266 16.87 -8.37 5.39
N ASP A 267 17.02 -8.16 6.69
CA ASP A 267 17.77 -9.02 7.60
C ASP A 267 16.99 -10.29 8.04
N SER A 268 15.73 -10.42 7.62
CA SER A 268 14.87 -11.54 8.00
C SER A 268 14.87 -12.67 6.95
N ASP A 269 14.43 -13.85 7.35
CA ASP A 269 14.32 -14.99 6.45
C ASP A 269 12.98 -15.03 5.73
N PHE A 270 11.88 -14.70 6.45
CA PHE A 270 10.55 -14.61 5.86
C PHE A 270 9.74 -13.47 6.46
N GLN A 271 8.92 -12.83 5.65
CA GLN A 271 7.92 -11.86 6.11
C GLN A 271 6.54 -12.50 6.20
N MET A 272 5.83 -12.18 7.29
CA MET A 272 4.48 -12.69 7.56
C MET A 272 3.39 -11.77 7.03
N LEU A 273 2.42 -12.32 6.29
CA LEU A 273 1.27 -11.60 5.77
C LEU A 273 -0.01 -12.46 5.81
N ILE A 274 -0.61 -12.61 6.97
CA ILE A 274 -1.81 -13.42 7.17
C ILE A 274 -3.02 -12.51 7.24
N ARG A 275 -3.95 -12.68 6.29
CA ARG A 275 -5.16 -11.87 6.12
C ARG A 275 -6.37 -12.74 5.81
N ASP A 276 -7.57 -12.25 6.16
CA ASP A 276 -8.80 -12.81 5.65
C ASP A 276 -9.11 -12.34 4.20
N ASN A 277 -10.08 -13.01 3.56
CA ASN A 277 -10.52 -12.66 2.21
C ASN A 277 -11.70 -11.67 2.21
N SER A 278 -11.68 -10.67 3.11
CA SER A 278 -12.69 -9.62 3.18
C SER A 278 -12.68 -8.72 1.94
N LEU A 279 -13.79 -8.03 1.68
CA LEU A 279 -13.89 -7.06 0.58
C LEU A 279 -12.74 -6.03 0.61
N LYS A 280 -12.40 -5.55 1.82
CA LYS A 280 -11.32 -4.58 2.04
C LYS A 280 -9.94 -5.14 1.63
N ASN A 281 -9.68 -6.41 1.94
CA ASN A 281 -8.43 -7.08 1.60
C ASN A 281 -8.38 -7.47 0.10
N ARG A 282 -9.51 -7.85 -0.50
CA ARG A 282 -9.59 -8.13 -1.95
C ARG A 282 -9.41 -6.88 -2.81
N ALA A 283 -9.99 -5.75 -2.38
CA ALA A 283 -9.93 -4.50 -3.14
C ALA A 283 -8.57 -3.79 -3.04
N GLY A 284 -7.86 -3.94 -1.90
CA GLY A 284 -6.52 -3.39 -1.76
C GLY A 284 -5.45 -4.31 -2.34
N PHE A 285 -4.21 -3.85 -2.34
CA PHE A 285 -3.02 -4.68 -2.56
C PHE A 285 -2.02 -4.40 -1.42
N PRO A 286 -1.47 -5.42 -0.76
CA PRO A 286 -0.60 -5.21 0.41
C PRO A 286 0.78 -4.68 -0.01
N THR A 287 1.11 -3.45 0.36
CA THR A 287 2.44 -2.86 0.14
C THR A 287 3.55 -3.68 0.79
N LYS A 288 3.28 -4.31 1.94
CA LYS A 288 4.21 -5.24 2.62
C LYS A 288 4.69 -6.37 1.72
N PHE A 289 3.82 -6.86 0.81
CA PHE A 289 4.20 -7.88 -0.18
C PHE A 289 5.28 -7.34 -1.13
N VAL A 290 5.05 -6.15 -1.67
CA VAL A 290 5.98 -5.49 -2.60
C VAL A 290 7.31 -5.16 -1.91
N GLU A 291 7.25 -4.61 -0.70
CA GLU A 291 8.44 -4.28 0.11
C GLU A 291 9.27 -5.54 0.41
N SER A 292 8.63 -6.63 0.81
CA SER A 292 9.31 -7.91 1.10
C SER A 292 10.04 -8.47 -0.12
N MET A 293 9.33 -8.57 -1.25
CA MET A 293 9.93 -9.03 -2.51
C MET A 293 11.10 -8.15 -2.92
N SER A 294 11.00 -6.83 -2.70
CA SER A 294 12.06 -5.87 -3.02
C SER A 294 13.27 -6.00 -2.10
N CYS A 295 13.03 -6.36 -0.85
CA CYS A 295 14.07 -6.69 0.14
C CYS A 295 14.67 -8.10 -0.06
N CYS A 296 14.35 -8.81 -1.13
CA CYS A 296 14.76 -10.20 -1.33
C CYS A 296 14.36 -11.13 -0.16
N THR A 297 13.22 -10.86 0.48
CA THR A 297 12.71 -11.61 1.63
C THR A 297 11.44 -12.35 1.21
N PRO A 298 11.45 -13.69 1.15
CA PRO A 298 10.28 -14.51 0.85
C PRO A 298 9.12 -14.25 1.81
N LEU A 299 7.88 -14.46 1.34
CA LEU A 299 6.70 -14.27 2.17
C LEU A 299 6.06 -15.58 2.60
N ILE A 300 5.47 -15.56 3.79
CA ILE A 300 4.48 -16.55 4.22
C ILE A 300 3.15 -15.82 4.28
N ALA A 301 2.24 -16.12 3.35
CA ALA A 301 1.04 -15.31 3.17
C ALA A 301 -0.21 -16.13 2.84
N THR A 302 -1.37 -15.63 3.29
CA THR A 302 -2.66 -16.03 2.74
C THR A 302 -2.92 -15.30 1.42
N LEU A 303 -3.55 -15.95 0.46
CA LEU A 303 -3.90 -15.32 -0.82
C LEU A 303 -5.02 -14.29 -0.63
N SER A 304 -4.64 -13.03 -0.52
CA SER A 304 -5.56 -11.90 -0.50
C SER A 304 -5.29 -10.96 -1.68
N SER A 305 -6.31 -10.28 -2.20
CA SER A 305 -6.17 -9.53 -3.45
C SER A 305 -5.72 -10.43 -4.60
N ASN A 306 -4.78 -9.95 -5.41
CA ASN A 306 -4.16 -10.74 -6.48
C ASN A 306 -2.66 -11.01 -6.25
N ILE A 307 -2.24 -11.17 -4.98
CA ILE A 307 -0.84 -11.55 -4.68
C ILE A 307 -0.48 -12.94 -5.23
N GLY A 308 -1.47 -13.82 -5.43
CA GLY A 308 -1.27 -15.11 -6.09
C GLY A 308 -0.79 -15.04 -7.56
N ASP A 309 -0.87 -13.83 -8.18
CA ASP A 309 -0.25 -13.63 -9.50
C ASP A 309 1.29 -13.58 -9.39
N TYR A 310 1.83 -13.37 -8.19
CA TYR A 310 3.25 -13.11 -7.92
C TYR A 310 3.88 -14.07 -6.90
N LEU A 311 3.10 -14.52 -5.92
CA LEU A 311 3.55 -15.48 -4.90
C LEU A 311 3.41 -16.90 -5.44
N GLN A 312 4.52 -17.62 -5.50
CA GLN A 312 4.60 -19.03 -5.93
C GLN A 312 5.08 -19.88 -4.76
N ASP A 313 4.24 -20.84 -4.32
CA ASP A 313 4.54 -21.69 -3.17
C ASP A 313 5.82 -22.49 -3.37
N GLY A 314 6.70 -22.46 -2.38
CA GLY A 314 7.99 -23.14 -2.41
C GLY A 314 9.06 -22.50 -3.31
N ILE A 315 8.73 -21.41 -4.05
CA ILE A 315 9.66 -20.75 -4.98
C ILE A 315 10.13 -19.39 -4.44
N ASN A 316 9.22 -18.50 -4.11
CA ASN A 316 9.53 -17.18 -3.56
C ASN A 316 8.80 -16.89 -2.24
N GLY A 317 8.26 -17.93 -1.62
CA GLY A 317 7.57 -17.89 -0.35
C GLY A 317 6.66 -19.10 -0.15
N PHE A 318 5.72 -18.98 0.78
CA PHE A 318 4.73 -20.01 1.09
C PHE A 318 3.33 -19.46 1.10
N VAL A 319 2.39 -20.23 0.53
CA VAL A 319 0.96 -19.95 0.58
C VAL A 319 0.36 -20.64 1.80
N VAL A 320 -0.40 -19.89 2.59
CA VAL A 320 -1.20 -20.41 3.70
C VAL A 320 -2.65 -20.42 3.28
N ASP A 321 -3.29 -21.59 3.33
CA ASP A 321 -4.69 -21.80 2.97
C ASP A 321 -5.35 -22.88 3.85
N GLU A 322 -6.51 -23.39 3.44
CA GLU A 322 -7.22 -24.45 4.16
C GLU A 322 -6.45 -25.80 4.17
N ASN A 323 -5.64 -26.05 3.14
CA ASN A 323 -4.87 -27.26 2.97
C ASN A 323 -3.46 -27.18 3.60
N GLN A 324 -2.91 -25.96 3.70
CA GLN A 324 -1.57 -25.72 4.25
C GLN A 324 -1.64 -24.62 5.32
N ARG A 325 -1.78 -25.00 6.57
CA ARG A 325 -1.85 -24.09 7.72
C ARG A 325 -0.46 -23.60 8.13
N LEU A 326 -0.39 -22.52 8.92
CA LEU A 326 0.88 -21.96 9.41
C LEU A 326 1.77 -22.99 10.09
N PHE A 327 1.18 -23.91 10.86
CA PHE A 327 1.92 -24.99 11.50
C PHE A 327 2.64 -25.89 10.48
N ASP A 328 1.97 -26.24 9.39
CA ASP A 328 2.52 -27.09 8.33
C ASP A 328 3.65 -26.35 7.60
N VAL A 329 3.46 -25.07 7.31
CA VAL A 329 4.49 -24.19 6.72
C VAL A 329 5.72 -24.09 7.61
N PHE A 330 5.54 -23.84 8.91
CA PHE A 330 6.66 -23.73 9.84
C PHE A 330 7.40 -25.05 10.01
N SER A 331 6.69 -26.18 10.07
CA SER A 331 7.30 -27.52 10.09
C SER A 331 8.12 -27.77 8.83
N ARG A 332 7.61 -27.38 7.66
CA ARG A 332 8.34 -27.47 6.38
C ARG A 332 9.61 -26.62 6.39
N ILE A 333 9.52 -25.34 6.83
CA ILE A 333 10.67 -24.43 6.87
C ILE A 333 11.78 -24.94 7.79
N ILE A 334 11.45 -25.48 8.97
CA ILE A 334 12.44 -26.04 9.89
C ILE A 334 13.16 -27.24 9.29
N GLY A 335 12.47 -28.03 8.47
CA GLY A 335 13.03 -29.18 7.76
C GLY A 335 13.86 -28.81 6.52
N MET A 336 13.84 -27.56 6.08
CA MET A 336 14.61 -27.10 4.92
C MET A 336 16.07 -26.92 5.26
N ASN A 337 16.94 -27.13 4.28
CA ASN A 337 18.33 -26.70 4.40
C ASN A 337 18.48 -25.21 4.07
N GLY A 338 19.54 -24.57 4.59
CA GLY A 338 19.75 -23.13 4.40
C GLY A 338 19.89 -22.74 2.91
N LYS A 339 20.34 -23.64 2.04
CA LYS A 339 20.50 -23.38 0.60
C LYS A 339 19.14 -23.19 -0.07
N ASP A 340 18.12 -23.96 0.29
CA ASP A 340 16.78 -23.85 -0.28
C ASP A 340 16.14 -22.49 0.10
N ILE A 341 16.37 -22.01 1.33
CA ILE A 341 15.89 -20.70 1.75
C ILE A 341 16.65 -19.58 1.02
N ILE A 342 17.96 -19.72 0.83
CA ILE A 342 18.76 -18.77 0.05
C ILE A 342 18.28 -18.72 -1.41
N GLU A 343 17.91 -19.87 -1.99
CA GLU A 343 17.35 -19.94 -3.35
C GLU A 343 16.02 -19.18 -3.42
N MET A 344 15.12 -19.32 -2.44
CA MET A 344 13.88 -18.52 -2.37
C MET A 344 14.19 -17.02 -2.29
N LYS A 345 15.18 -16.61 -1.46
CA LYS A 345 15.63 -15.22 -1.38
C LYS A 345 16.18 -14.75 -2.73
N GLN A 346 16.92 -15.60 -3.45
CA GLN A 346 17.43 -15.28 -4.79
C GLN A 346 16.29 -15.16 -5.81
N ASN A 347 15.25 -15.97 -5.74
CA ASN A 347 14.08 -15.85 -6.59
C ASN A 347 13.34 -14.51 -6.35
N CYS A 348 13.22 -14.06 -5.09
CA CYS A 348 12.73 -12.73 -4.78
C CYS A 348 13.67 -11.63 -5.34
N LYS A 349 15.00 -11.82 -5.25
CA LYS A 349 15.99 -10.90 -5.81
C LYS A 349 15.88 -10.80 -7.34
N ASN A 350 15.65 -11.89 -8.04
CA ASN A 350 15.51 -11.92 -9.49
C ASN A 350 14.18 -11.32 -9.98
N PHE A 351 13.18 -11.24 -9.10
CA PHE A 351 11.90 -10.67 -9.45
C PHE A 351 11.96 -9.13 -9.49
N THR A 352 11.64 -8.54 -10.63
CA THR A 352 11.64 -7.09 -10.86
C THR A 352 10.28 -6.52 -11.20
N GLY A 353 9.21 -7.33 -11.13
CA GLY A 353 7.89 -7.00 -11.62
C GLY A 353 7.20 -5.81 -10.93
N PHE A 354 7.72 -5.35 -9.78
CA PHE A 354 7.19 -4.17 -9.08
C PHE A 354 7.97 -2.88 -9.35
N ASP A 355 8.99 -2.91 -10.22
CA ASP A 355 9.63 -1.67 -10.67
C ASP A 355 8.64 -0.83 -11.46
N TYR A 356 8.50 0.46 -11.11
CA TYR A 356 7.53 1.33 -11.75
C TYR A 356 7.74 1.45 -13.27
N ARG A 357 8.97 1.30 -13.74
CA ARG A 357 9.33 1.41 -15.18
C ARG A 357 8.66 0.35 -16.05
N ASN A 358 8.32 -0.80 -15.45
CA ASN A 358 7.63 -1.89 -16.15
C ASN A 358 6.18 -1.55 -16.54
N PHE A 359 5.62 -0.48 -16.01
CA PHE A 359 4.22 -0.09 -16.21
C PHE A 359 4.02 1.05 -17.22
N LYS A 360 5.08 1.44 -17.95
CA LYS A 360 5.02 2.52 -18.94
C LYS A 360 3.92 2.28 -19.97
N THR A 361 3.87 1.11 -20.59
CA THR A 361 2.86 0.75 -21.59
C THR A 361 1.43 0.80 -21.03
N GLU A 362 1.25 0.45 -19.75
CA GLU A 362 -0.06 0.56 -19.11
C GLU A 362 -0.46 2.04 -18.93
N PHE A 363 0.46 2.89 -18.48
CA PHE A 363 0.19 4.33 -18.33
C PHE A 363 -0.10 5.00 -19.69
N GLU A 364 0.56 4.62 -20.77
CA GLU A 364 0.31 5.13 -22.12
C GLU A 364 -1.13 4.93 -22.59
N LYS A 365 -1.87 3.96 -22.05
CA LYS A 365 -3.30 3.75 -22.36
C LYS A 365 -4.19 4.88 -21.84
N ILE A 366 -3.78 5.59 -20.79
CA ILE A 366 -4.53 6.70 -20.17
C ILE A 366 -3.91 8.05 -20.52
N PHE A 367 -2.57 8.15 -20.50
CA PHE A 367 -1.81 9.38 -20.68
C PHE A 367 -1.28 9.45 -22.12
N GLN A 368 -2.03 10.11 -22.99
CA GLN A 368 -1.68 10.31 -24.40
C GLN A 368 -1.42 11.77 -24.70
#